data_30c02c5f5d04dd8125dd2ffb011769da
#
_entry.id   30c02c5f5d04dd8125dd2ffb011769da
#
_cell.length_a   1.000
_cell.length_b   1.000
_cell.length_c   1.000
_cell.angle_alpha   90.00
_cell.angle_beta   90.00
_cell.angle_gamma   90.00
#
_symmetry.space_group_name_H-M   'P 1'
#
loop_
_entity.id
_entity.type
_entity.pdbx_description
1 polymer ?
#
loop_
_entity_poly.entity_id
_entity_poly.type
_entity_poly.pdbx_seq_one_letter_code
_entity_poly.pdbx_strand_id
1 'polypeptide(L)'
;MKTILIIFILTLSTTIVLGQTNNLNETDKNKPFILGVIDEIQSKELNETRILNIYLPEGYNPKDTTKYPVIYLLDGSADEDFIHIVGLVQFNSLEWIKQVPKSIVVGIATVDRRRDFTFPTTITEDKEAYPTTGHSDKFISFVEKELQPYIQTNYKINSSKTIIGQSLGGLLATEILLKKPTLFNKYIIISPSLWWDNGSLLNQSSKILDSSFDQQIDIYIGVGKEGLAPTKLPRVMEVDAKLLAEKIKASKSKYLKVFFDYLPQENHATIMHQSVFNAFKLIYTITKE
;
A
#
# COMPACT_ATOMS: atom_id res chain seq x y z
N MET A 1 46.83 10.16 -72.62
CA MET A 1 45.80 9.65 -71.63
C MET A 1 45.93 10.51 -70.41
N LYS A 2 44.96 11.39 -70.15
CA LYS A 2 44.93 12.26 -68.96
C LYS A 2 43.90 11.65 -67.95
N THR A 3 44.44 11.20 -66.84
CA THR A 3 43.61 10.63 -65.71
C THR A 3 43.06 11.78 -64.89
N ILE A 4 41.74 11.95 -64.87
CA ILE A 4 41.05 12.94 -64.06
C ILE A 4 40.74 12.28 -62.67
N LEU A 5 41.31 12.84 -61.59
CA LEU A 5 41.07 12.46 -60.22
C LEU A 5 39.89 13.27 -59.74
N ILE A 6 38.73 12.58 -59.47
CA ILE A 6 37.55 13.18 -58.89
C ILE A 6 37.66 13.02 -57.38
N ILE A 7 37.84 14.15 -56.70
CA ILE A 7 37.80 14.23 -55.22
C ILE A 7 36.35 14.41 -54.79
N PHE A 8 35.80 13.39 -54.10
CA PHE A 8 34.49 13.48 -53.41
C PHE A 8 34.69 14.17 -52.07
N ILE A 9 34.21 15.40 -51.95
CA ILE A 9 34.13 16.10 -50.63
C ILE A 9 32.82 15.67 -49.95
N LEU A 10 32.96 14.88 -48.88
CA LEU A 10 31.85 14.48 -48.01
C LEU A 10 31.60 15.63 -47.01
N THR A 11 30.57 16.42 -47.22
CA THR A 11 30.14 17.44 -46.26
C THR A 11 29.30 16.77 -45.17
N LEU A 12 29.88 16.68 -44.00
CA LEU A 12 29.19 16.19 -42.79
C LEU A 12 28.29 17.31 -42.24
N SER A 13 27.00 17.27 -42.54
CA SER A 13 26.03 18.19 -41.96
C SER A 13 25.67 17.70 -40.56
N THR A 14 26.21 18.33 -39.52
CA THR A 14 25.79 18.17 -38.13
C THR A 14 24.47 18.90 -37.94
N THR A 15 23.38 18.15 -37.89
CA THR A 15 22.09 18.64 -37.42
C THR A 15 22.16 18.80 -35.90
N ILE A 16 22.24 20.04 -35.43
CA ILE A 16 22.06 20.37 -34.03
C ILE A 16 20.55 20.20 -33.74
N VAL A 17 20.18 19.13 -33.09
CA VAL A 17 18.85 18.99 -32.50
C VAL A 17 18.80 19.91 -31.28
N LEU A 18 18.29 21.12 -31.48
CA LEU A 18 17.87 21.99 -30.39
C LEU A 18 16.67 21.32 -29.71
N GLY A 19 16.92 20.70 -28.56
CA GLY A 19 15.85 20.25 -27.67
C GLY A 19 14.97 21.46 -27.34
N GLN A 20 13.71 21.42 -27.78
CA GLN A 20 12.69 22.35 -27.29
C GLN A 20 12.51 22.11 -25.80
N THR A 21 13.14 22.93 -24.96
CA THR A 21 12.69 23.15 -23.62
C THR A 21 11.30 23.80 -23.74
N ASN A 22 10.25 23.06 -23.49
CA ASN A 22 8.92 23.62 -23.31
C ASN A 22 8.97 24.57 -22.11
N ASN A 23 9.35 25.81 -22.34
CA ASN A 23 9.01 26.90 -21.42
C ASN A 23 7.49 27.03 -21.50
N LEU A 24 6.80 26.51 -20.48
CA LEU A 24 5.40 26.83 -20.21
C LEU A 24 5.33 28.36 -20.07
N ASN A 25 4.90 29.04 -21.12
CA ASN A 25 4.70 30.48 -21.09
C ASN A 25 3.67 30.81 -19.99
N GLU A 26 3.94 31.81 -19.17
CA GLU A 26 3.05 32.34 -18.09
C GLU A 26 1.67 32.78 -18.57
N THR A 27 1.37 32.67 -19.85
CA THR A 27 0.08 32.99 -20.48
C THR A 27 -0.91 31.82 -20.55
N ASP A 28 -0.51 30.62 -20.06
CA ASP A 28 -1.39 29.46 -20.10
C ASP A 28 -2.48 29.65 -19.04
N LYS A 29 -3.73 29.82 -19.50
CA LYS A 29 -4.92 29.97 -18.64
C LYS A 29 -5.22 28.74 -17.80
N ASN A 30 -4.56 27.61 -18.08
CA ASN A 30 -4.75 26.33 -17.42
C ASN A 30 -3.80 26.22 -16.23
N LYS A 31 -4.35 26.05 -15.03
CA LYS A 31 -3.56 25.79 -13.83
C LYS A 31 -3.56 24.28 -13.56
N PRO A 32 -2.42 23.68 -13.15
CA PRO A 32 -2.39 22.27 -12.82
C PRO A 32 -3.29 22.00 -11.59
N PHE A 33 -4.04 20.90 -11.65
CA PHE A 33 -4.73 20.34 -10.49
C PHE A 33 -3.77 19.38 -9.78
N ILE A 34 -3.22 19.80 -8.64
CA ILE A 34 -2.21 19.02 -7.90
C ILE A 34 -2.94 18.14 -6.88
N LEU A 35 -2.84 16.81 -7.04
CA LEU A 35 -3.39 15.83 -6.09
C LEU A 35 -2.44 15.56 -4.92
N GLY A 36 -1.12 15.55 -5.16
CA GLY A 36 -0.12 15.21 -4.16
C GLY A 36 1.29 15.56 -4.62
N VAL A 37 2.28 15.06 -3.90
CA VAL A 37 3.70 15.19 -4.22
C VAL A 37 4.35 13.82 -4.30
N ILE A 38 5.48 13.73 -5.00
CA ILE A 38 6.29 12.52 -5.07
C ILE A 38 7.53 12.75 -4.22
N ASP A 39 7.76 11.86 -3.26
CA ASP A 39 8.99 11.78 -2.48
C ASP A 39 9.79 10.54 -2.88
N GLU A 40 11.09 10.60 -2.66
CA GLU A 40 12.00 9.48 -2.85
C GLU A 40 12.77 9.19 -1.56
N ILE A 41 12.86 7.92 -1.20
CA ILE A 41 13.66 7.46 -0.08
C ILE A 41 14.68 6.42 -0.55
N GLN A 42 15.98 6.70 -0.32
CA GLN A 42 17.03 5.73 -0.53
C GLN A 42 17.04 4.74 0.62
N SER A 43 16.50 3.55 0.39
CA SER A 43 16.43 2.50 1.40
C SER A 43 17.75 1.75 1.53
N LYS A 44 18.23 1.61 2.77
CA LYS A 44 19.37 0.73 3.12
C LYS A 44 18.90 -0.70 3.33
N GLU A 45 17.71 -0.90 3.91
CA GLU A 45 17.12 -2.22 4.16
C GLU A 45 16.85 -2.96 2.85
N LEU A 46 16.41 -2.22 1.79
CA LEU A 46 16.08 -2.77 0.48
C LEU A 46 17.22 -2.60 -0.55
N ASN A 47 18.21 -1.76 -0.26
CA ASN A 47 19.31 -1.38 -1.15
C ASN A 47 18.82 -0.83 -2.51
N GLU A 48 17.77 -0.02 -2.48
CA GLU A 48 17.17 0.60 -3.66
C GLU A 48 16.44 1.90 -3.31
N THR A 49 16.12 2.72 -4.31
CA THR A 49 15.26 3.89 -4.14
C THR A 49 13.80 3.49 -4.17
N ARG A 50 13.02 4.02 -3.22
CA ARG A 50 11.56 3.87 -3.18
C ARG A 50 10.86 5.17 -3.45
N ILE A 51 9.90 5.13 -4.35
CA ILE A 51 9.03 6.26 -4.67
C ILE A 51 7.82 6.21 -3.72
N LEU A 52 7.50 7.36 -3.15
CA LEU A 52 6.36 7.58 -2.29
C LEU A 52 5.43 8.60 -2.93
N ASN A 53 4.19 8.23 -3.17
CA ASN A 53 3.15 9.16 -3.58
C ASN A 53 2.47 9.71 -2.32
N ILE A 54 2.56 11.00 -2.06
CA ILE A 54 2.08 11.61 -0.82
C ILE A 54 0.90 12.53 -1.14
N TYR A 55 -0.27 12.21 -0.59
CA TYR A 55 -1.42 13.12 -0.54
C TYR A 55 -1.44 13.85 0.79
N LEU A 56 -1.59 15.16 0.71
CA LEU A 56 -1.75 16.04 1.87
C LEU A 56 -3.20 16.54 1.92
N PRO A 57 -3.89 16.45 3.07
CA PRO A 57 -5.28 16.87 3.16
C PRO A 57 -5.41 18.38 2.98
N GLU A 58 -6.58 18.81 2.52
CA GLU A 58 -6.90 20.24 2.38
C GLU A 58 -6.62 21.00 3.67
N GLY A 59 -5.91 22.13 3.54
CA GLY A 59 -5.48 22.96 4.66
C GLY A 59 -4.22 22.47 5.37
N TYR A 60 -3.54 21.44 4.85
CA TYR A 60 -2.23 21.05 5.41
C TYR A 60 -1.22 22.19 5.28
N ASN A 61 -0.60 22.52 6.40
CA ASN A 61 0.48 23.52 6.44
C ASN A 61 1.62 23.00 7.33
N PRO A 62 2.84 22.84 6.78
CA PRO A 62 3.98 22.29 7.54
C PRO A 62 4.43 23.18 8.70
N LYS A 63 4.00 24.46 8.73
CA LYS A 63 4.32 25.41 9.80
C LYS A 63 3.33 25.35 10.97
N ASP A 64 2.17 24.72 10.80
CA ASP A 64 1.14 24.61 11.81
C ASP A 64 1.45 23.56 12.88
N THR A 65 0.75 23.62 13.99
CA THR A 65 0.81 22.61 15.06
C THR A 65 -0.12 21.42 14.82
N THR A 66 -1.05 21.53 13.88
CA THR A 66 -2.01 20.47 13.53
C THR A 66 -1.29 19.22 13.03
N LYS A 67 -1.67 18.07 13.59
CA LYS A 67 -1.10 16.76 13.25
C LYS A 67 -2.18 15.84 12.67
N TYR A 68 -1.83 15.10 11.65
CA TYR A 68 -2.74 14.28 10.87
C TYR A 68 -2.48 12.80 11.05
N PRO A 69 -3.51 11.93 11.04
CA PRO A 69 -3.34 10.49 10.87
C PRO A 69 -2.65 10.18 9.54
N VAL A 70 -1.98 9.02 9.48
CA VAL A 70 -1.33 8.55 8.25
C VAL A 70 -1.94 7.24 7.81
N ILE A 71 -2.25 7.15 6.53
CA ILE A 71 -2.69 5.95 5.84
C ILE A 71 -1.57 5.52 4.89
N TYR A 72 -0.96 4.37 5.16
CA TYR A 72 0.04 3.75 4.30
C TYR A 72 -0.67 2.78 3.35
N LEU A 73 -0.51 3.01 2.06
CA LEU A 73 -1.14 2.23 1.01
C LEU A 73 -0.08 1.40 0.28
N LEU A 74 -0.20 0.09 0.36
CA LEU A 74 0.55 -0.85 -0.47
C LEU A 74 -0.01 -0.82 -1.91
N ASP A 75 0.80 -1.18 -2.91
CA ASP A 75 0.45 -1.01 -4.32
C ASP A 75 0.03 0.44 -4.63
N GLY A 76 0.76 1.40 -4.04
CA GLY A 76 0.41 2.81 -4.00
C GLY A 76 1.07 3.65 -5.10
N SER A 77 1.38 3.07 -6.27
CA SER A 77 1.83 3.83 -7.44
C SER A 77 0.70 4.70 -7.99
N ALA A 78 1.05 5.76 -8.70
CA ALA A 78 0.08 6.71 -9.25
C ALA A 78 -0.86 6.07 -10.28
N ASP A 79 -0.41 5.03 -10.97
CA ASP A 79 -1.15 4.21 -11.95
C ASP A 79 -1.75 2.93 -11.35
N GLU A 80 -1.62 2.75 -10.03
CA GLU A 80 -2.25 1.67 -9.27
C GLU A 80 -3.37 2.24 -8.36
N ASP A 81 -3.36 1.88 -7.07
CA ASP A 81 -4.46 2.19 -6.14
C ASP A 81 -4.43 3.61 -5.57
N PHE A 82 -3.35 4.39 -5.75
CA PHE A 82 -3.16 5.67 -5.07
C PHE A 82 -4.29 6.67 -5.32
N ILE A 83 -4.60 6.93 -6.59
CA ILE A 83 -5.54 8.01 -6.96
C ILE A 83 -6.93 7.72 -6.41
N HIS A 84 -7.45 6.50 -6.58
CA HIS A 84 -8.80 6.20 -6.16
C HIS A 84 -8.95 6.09 -4.63
N ILE A 85 -7.91 5.61 -3.93
CA ILE A 85 -7.91 5.57 -2.45
C ILE A 85 -7.80 6.98 -1.86
N VAL A 86 -6.98 7.85 -2.44
CA VAL A 86 -6.95 9.27 -2.06
C VAL A 86 -8.32 9.91 -2.26
N GLY A 87 -9.01 9.62 -3.38
CA GLY A 87 -10.37 10.08 -3.61
C GLY A 87 -11.36 9.62 -2.53
N LEU A 88 -11.27 8.36 -2.09
CA LEU A 88 -12.07 7.85 -0.96
C LEU A 88 -11.76 8.58 0.35
N VAL A 89 -10.47 8.80 0.67
CA VAL A 89 -10.06 9.53 1.87
C VAL A 89 -10.56 10.96 1.83
N GLN A 90 -10.38 11.66 0.71
CA GLN A 90 -10.86 13.02 0.52
C GLN A 90 -12.38 13.10 0.72
N PHE A 91 -13.15 12.26 0.01
CA PHE A 91 -14.61 12.22 0.10
C PHE A 91 -15.09 11.98 1.53
N ASN A 92 -14.54 10.94 2.20
CA ASN A 92 -14.96 10.57 3.55
C ASN A 92 -14.49 11.56 4.62
N SER A 93 -13.58 12.48 4.32
CA SER A 93 -13.11 13.54 5.23
C SER A 93 -13.83 14.88 5.06
N LEU A 94 -14.76 15.00 4.09
CA LEU A 94 -15.56 16.21 3.91
C LEU A 94 -16.38 16.53 5.17
N GLU A 95 -16.52 17.82 5.50
CA GLU A 95 -17.13 18.30 6.75
C GLU A 95 -18.56 17.77 6.97
N TRP A 96 -19.32 17.51 5.90
CA TRP A 96 -20.67 16.97 5.99
C TRP A 96 -20.75 15.43 5.99
N ILE A 97 -19.63 14.74 5.79
CA ILE A 97 -19.53 13.27 5.82
C ILE A 97 -18.85 12.80 7.12
N LYS A 98 -17.65 13.30 7.40
CA LYS A 98 -16.89 13.05 8.64
C LYS A 98 -16.78 11.57 9.03
N GLN A 99 -16.52 10.69 8.08
CA GLN A 99 -16.29 9.26 8.37
C GLN A 99 -14.81 8.96 8.64
N VAL A 100 -13.92 9.74 8.05
CA VAL A 100 -12.48 9.63 8.22
C VAL A 100 -11.94 11.00 8.59
N PRO A 101 -11.02 11.11 9.54
CA PRO A 101 -10.35 12.38 9.80
C PRO A 101 -9.51 12.79 8.59
N LYS A 102 -9.32 14.10 8.37
CA LYS A 102 -8.35 14.58 7.38
C LYS A 102 -7.02 13.86 7.61
N SER A 103 -6.55 13.11 6.61
CA SER A 103 -5.42 12.18 6.75
C SER A 103 -4.41 12.39 5.63
N ILE A 104 -3.13 12.18 5.94
CA ILE A 104 -2.07 12.04 4.95
C ILE A 104 -2.15 10.63 4.38
N VAL A 105 -2.06 10.48 3.06
CA VAL A 105 -1.92 9.16 2.42
C VAL A 105 -0.52 9.01 1.88
N VAL A 106 0.14 7.91 2.22
CA VAL A 106 1.47 7.54 1.76
C VAL A 106 1.34 6.29 0.90
N GLY A 107 1.28 6.48 -0.41
CA GLY A 107 1.31 5.39 -1.38
C GLY A 107 2.75 4.92 -1.60
N ILE A 108 3.01 3.66 -1.32
CA ILE A 108 4.32 3.03 -1.52
C ILE A 108 4.32 2.41 -2.91
N ALA A 109 5.09 3.00 -3.83
CA ALA A 109 5.18 2.49 -5.19
C ALA A 109 5.86 1.13 -5.23
N THR A 110 5.35 0.25 -6.08
CA THR A 110 5.83 -1.11 -6.22
C THR A 110 7.08 -1.16 -7.10
N VAL A 111 8.10 -1.94 -6.69
CA VAL A 111 9.29 -2.26 -7.50
C VAL A 111 9.27 -3.73 -7.89
N ASP A 112 9.32 -4.63 -6.91
CA ASP A 112 9.10 -6.07 -7.10
C ASP A 112 8.09 -6.54 -6.04
N ARG A 113 6.82 -6.54 -6.44
CA ARG A 113 5.69 -6.83 -5.56
C ARG A 113 5.78 -8.22 -4.92
N ARG A 114 6.25 -9.22 -5.69
CA ARG A 114 6.37 -10.60 -5.19
C ARG A 114 7.49 -10.73 -4.18
N ARG A 115 8.63 -10.13 -4.46
CA ARG A 115 9.76 -10.07 -3.53
C ARG A 115 9.35 -9.43 -2.20
N ASP A 116 8.70 -8.28 -2.28
CA ASP A 116 8.45 -7.42 -1.13
C ASP A 116 7.28 -7.89 -0.26
N PHE A 117 6.28 -8.55 -0.87
CA PHE A 117 5.01 -8.85 -0.19
C PHE A 117 4.84 -10.32 0.18
N THR A 118 5.86 -11.16 -0.07
CA THR A 118 5.82 -12.58 0.31
C THR A 118 6.98 -12.93 1.25
N PHE A 119 6.68 -13.75 2.26
CA PHE A 119 7.71 -14.44 3.05
C PHE A 119 8.20 -15.70 2.32
N PRO A 120 9.37 -16.27 2.72
CA PRO A 120 9.89 -17.48 2.07
C PRO A 120 8.89 -18.61 2.06
N THR A 121 8.67 -19.20 0.88
CA THR A 121 7.82 -20.39 0.74
C THR A 121 8.62 -21.68 0.90
N THR A 122 7.97 -22.72 1.44
CA THR A 122 8.50 -24.10 1.46
C THR A 122 8.16 -24.87 0.19
N ILE A 123 7.21 -24.36 -0.62
CA ILE A 123 6.70 -25.01 -1.83
C ILE A 123 7.70 -24.84 -2.98
N THR A 124 8.20 -25.94 -3.50
CA THR A 124 9.23 -25.95 -4.56
C THR A 124 8.72 -25.28 -5.83
N GLU A 125 7.50 -25.59 -6.23
CA GLU A 125 6.88 -25.03 -7.43
C GLU A 125 6.70 -23.51 -7.36
N ASP A 126 6.38 -22.97 -6.17
CA ASP A 126 6.29 -21.54 -5.96
C ASP A 126 7.66 -20.86 -6.11
N LYS A 127 8.73 -21.50 -5.59
CA LYS A 127 10.11 -21.00 -5.76
C LYS A 127 10.55 -20.98 -7.22
N GLU A 128 10.19 -22.03 -7.97
CA GLU A 128 10.53 -22.12 -9.39
C GLU A 128 9.71 -21.14 -10.25
N ALA A 129 8.41 -21.01 -9.97
CA ALA A 129 7.52 -20.12 -10.71
C ALA A 129 7.76 -18.63 -10.38
N TYR A 130 8.19 -18.34 -9.16
CA TYR A 130 8.33 -16.98 -8.63
C TYR A 130 9.66 -16.80 -7.89
N PRO A 131 10.80 -16.78 -8.58
CA PRO A 131 12.14 -16.86 -7.96
C PRO A 131 12.52 -15.63 -7.13
N THR A 132 11.84 -14.49 -7.30
CA THR A 132 12.12 -13.26 -6.54
C THR A 132 11.39 -13.19 -5.19
N THR A 133 10.48 -14.12 -4.90
CA THR A 133 9.65 -14.13 -3.68
C THR A 133 10.47 -14.34 -2.39
N GLY A 134 9.90 -13.97 -1.26
CA GLY A 134 10.41 -14.39 0.06
C GLY A 134 11.23 -13.36 0.81
N HIS A 135 11.07 -12.07 0.54
CA HIS A 135 11.84 -11.01 1.20
C HIS A 135 10.97 -9.97 1.94
N SER A 136 9.76 -10.36 2.33
CA SER A 136 8.86 -9.48 3.09
C SER A 136 9.45 -8.98 4.41
N ASP A 137 10.36 -9.74 5.02
CA ASP A 137 11.07 -9.34 6.24
C ASP A 137 11.90 -8.06 6.04
N LYS A 138 12.56 -7.92 4.89
CA LYS A 138 13.30 -6.71 4.52
C LYS A 138 12.36 -5.53 4.28
N PHE A 139 11.22 -5.79 3.60
CA PHE A 139 10.23 -4.76 3.37
C PHE A 139 9.57 -4.29 4.68
N ILE A 140 9.28 -5.20 5.60
CA ILE A 140 8.79 -4.87 6.94
C ILE A 140 9.83 -4.04 7.72
N SER A 141 11.12 -4.41 7.62
CA SER A 141 12.22 -3.63 8.21
C SER A 141 12.31 -2.23 7.62
N PHE A 142 12.18 -2.09 6.30
CA PHE A 142 12.11 -0.79 5.62
C PHE A 142 10.95 0.06 6.16
N VAL A 143 9.75 -0.49 6.25
CA VAL A 143 8.57 0.22 6.78
C VAL A 143 8.82 0.70 8.21
N GLU A 144 9.37 -0.16 9.07
CA GLU A 144 9.58 0.15 10.49
C GLU A 144 10.71 1.15 10.73
N LYS A 145 11.87 0.91 10.09
CA LYS A 145 13.12 1.61 10.43
C LYS A 145 13.41 2.83 9.55
N GLU A 146 12.82 2.88 8.37
CA GLU A 146 13.13 3.93 7.39
C GLU A 146 11.88 4.71 7.00
N LEU A 147 10.83 4.07 6.48
CA LEU A 147 9.66 4.76 5.96
C LEU A 147 8.90 5.54 7.05
N GLN A 148 8.51 4.88 8.16
CA GLN A 148 7.75 5.55 9.22
C GLN A 148 8.55 6.68 9.88
N PRO A 149 9.85 6.53 10.21
CA PRO A 149 10.68 7.63 10.67
C PRO A 149 10.83 8.77 9.67
N TYR A 150 10.96 8.46 8.37
CA TYR A 150 11.01 9.46 7.31
C TYR A 150 9.73 10.31 7.28
N ILE A 151 8.57 9.68 7.28
CA ILE A 151 7.27 10.38 7.29
C ILE A 151 7.12 11.20 8.57
N GLN A 152 7.54 10.67 9.73
CA GLN A 152 7.47 11.39 11.01
C GLN A 152 8.36 12.64 11.03
N THR A 153 9.50 12.62 10.35
CA THR A 153 10.43 13.74 10.29
C THR A 153 9.95 14.84 9.33
N ASN A 154 9.38 14.43 8.19
CA ASN A 154 9.07 15.36 7.10
C ASN A 154 7.63 15.89 7.11
N TYR A 155 6.70 15.20 7.81
CA TYR A 155 5.28 15.54 7.80
C TYR A 155 4.70 15.70 9.20
N LYS A 156 3.65 16.52 9.32
CA LYS A 156 2.93 16.75 10.59
C LYS A 156 1.97 15.60 10.85
N ILE A 157 2.46 14.55 11.51
CA ILE A 157 1.66 13.34 11.78
C ILE A 157 1.38 13.16 13.29
N ASN A 158 0.27 12.50 13.59
CA ASN A 158 -0.04 12.00 14.94
C ASN A 158 0.28 10.49 15.04
N SER A 159 -0.13 9.86 16.15
CA SER A 159 0.14 8.43 16.40
C SER A 159 -0.78 7.47 15.66
N SER A 160 -1.82 7.95 14.95
CA SER A 160 -2.74 7.07 14.23
C SER A 160 -2.15 6.68 12.87
N LYS A 161 -1.87 5.38 12.72
CA LYS A 161 -1.27 4.78 11.53
C LYS A 161 -2.14 3.65 11.01
N THR A 162 -2.57 3.74 9.77
CA THR A 162 -3.34 2.72 9.08
C THR A 162 -2.50 2.08 7.98
N ILE A 163 -2.59 0.78 7.78
CA ILE A 163 -2.08 0.10 6.60
C ILE A 163 -3.24 -0.45 5.78
N ILE A 164 -3.19 -0.27 4.47
CA ILE A 164 -4.15 -0.82 3.50
C ILE A 164 -3.39 -1.70 2.53
N GLY A 165 -3.86 -2.94 2.33
CA GLY A 165 -3.30 -3.84 1.34
C GLY A 165 -4.30 -4.85 0.82
N GLN A 166 -4.24 -5.13 -0.49
CA GLN A 166 -5.04 -6.12 -1.18
C GLN A 166 -4.17 -7.26 -1.70
N SER A 167 -4.72 -8.48 -1.77
CA SER A 167 -4.06 -9.63 -2.39
C SER A 167 -2.73 -9.97 -1.71
N LEU A 168 -1.59 -9.92 -2.40
CA LEU A 168 -0.26 -10.03 -1.78
C LEU A 168 0.03 -8.87 -0.80
N GLY A 169 -0.49 -7.66 -1.07
CA GLY A 169 -0.46 -6.57 -0.09
C GLY A 169 -1.27 -6.89 1.17
N GLY A 170 -2.40 -7.59 1.02
CA GLY A 170 -3.20 -8.12 2.14
C GLY A 170 -2.45 -9.24 2.90
N LEU A 171 -1.69 -10.08 2.20
CA LEU A 171 -0.81 -11.08 2.81
C LEU A 171 0.27 -10.40 3.67
N LEU A 172 0.96 -9.40 3.13
CA LEU A 172 1.97 -8.62 3.86
C LEU A 172 1.38 -7.90 5.07
N ALA A 173 0.23 -7.24 4.91
CA ALA A 173 -0.46 -6.58 6.03
C ALA A 173 -0.84 -7.59 7.13
N THR A 174 -1.25 -8.81 6.76
CA THR A 174 -1.50 -9.90 7.70
C THR A 174 -0.23 -10.37 8.39
N GLU A 175 0.87 -10.50 7.65
CA GLU A 175 2.17 -10.87 8.21
C GLU A 175 2.67 -9.84 9.22
N ILE A 176 2.54 -8.54 8.90
CA ILE A 176 2.87 -7.45 9.84
C ILE A 176 1.98 -7.55 11.09
N LEU A 177 0.68 -7.72 10.93
CA LEU A 177 -0.25 -7.86 12.04
C LEU A 177 0.12 -9.01 12.99
N LEU A 178 0.57 -10.13 12.46
CA LEU A 178 0.94 -11.29 13.27
C LEU A 178 2.34 -11.18 13.89
N LYS A 179 3.31 -10.60 13.18
CA LYS A 179 4.72 -10.52 13.64
C LYS A 179 5.03 -9.25 14.43
N LYS A 180 4.43 -8.12 14.03
CA LYS A 180 4.68 -6.77 14.60
C LYS A 180 3.36 -5.99 14.74
N PRO A 181 2.41 -6.49 15.54
CA PRO A 181 1.05 -5.95 15.60
C PRO A 181 0.98 -4.46 15.93
N THR A 182 1.94 -3.92 16.66
CA THR A 182 1.97 -2.52 17.09
C THR A 182 2.60 -1.56 16.07
N LEU A 183 3.04 -2.07 14.91
CA LEU A 183 3.61 -1.23 13.86
C LEU A 183 2.54 -0.28 13.27
N PHE A 184 1.29 -0.74 13.28
CA PHE A 184 0.11 0.06 12.93
C PHE A 184 -0.97 -0.14 14.01
N ASN A 185 -1.90 0.81 14.11
CA ASN A 185 -3.06 0.67 14.99
C ASN A 185 -4.37 0.45 14.22
N LYS A 186 -4.32 0.50 12.90
CA LYS A 186 -5.44 0.12 12.03
C LYS A 186 -4.93 -0.69 10.85
N TYR A 187 -5.63 -1.80 10.58
CA TYR A 187 -5.31 -2.71 9.48
C TYR A 187 -6.55 -2.87 8.59
N ILE A 188 -6.41 -2.55 7.31
CA ILE A 188 -7.41 -2.81 6.27
C ILE A 188 -6.83 -3.85 5.34
N ILE A 189 -7.25 -5.09 5.55
CA ILE A 189 -6.76 -6.29 4.88
C ILE A 189 -7.84 -6.75 3.91
N ILE A 190 -7.54 -6.72 2.61
CA ILE A 190 -8.52 -6.97 1.57
C ILE A 190 -8.08 -8.16 0.73
N SER A 191 -8.97 -9.16 0.59
CA SER A 191 -8.74 -10.36 -0.23
C SER A 191 -7.32 -10.93 -0.07
N PRO A 192 -6.85 -11.13 1.18
CA PRO A 192 -5.44 -11.47 1.41
C PRO A 192 -5.08 -12.82 0.79
N SER A 193 -3.93 -12.89 0.14
CA SER A 193 -3.39 -14.12 -0.48
C SER A 193 -2.89 -15.12 0.57
N LEU A 194 -3.76 -15.48 1.53
CA LEU A 194 -3.42 -16.38 2.65
C LEU A 194 -3.12 -17.82 2.20
N TRP A 195 -3.39 -18.13 0.95
CA TRP A 195 -3.01 -19.38 0.32
C TRP A 195 -1.51 -19.54 0.10
N TRP A 196 -0.74 -18.45 0.13
CA TRP A 196 0.72 -18.48 -0.02
C TRP A 196 1.36 -19.44 0.96
N ASP A 197 2.36 -20.22 0.48
CA ASP A 197 3.01 -21.27 1.26
C ASP A 197 2.00 -22.23 1.94
N ASN A 198 0.99 -22.65 1.19
CA ASN A 198 -0.07 -23.54 1.66
C ASN A 198 -0.82 -23.04 2.91
N GLY A 199 -0.93 -21.73 3.08
CA GLY A 199 -1.64 -21.14 4.21
C GLY A 199 -0.88 -21.19 5.54
N SER A 200 0.44 -21.34 5.50
CA SER A 200 1.28 -21.47 6.70
C SER A 200 1.14 -20.28 7.65
N LEU A 201 0.88 -19.07 7.12
CA LEU A 201 0.67 -17.87 7.93
C LEU A 201 -0.52 -18.00 8.90
N LEU A 202 -1.58 -18.72 8.51
CA LEU A 202 -2.73 -18.98 9.37
C LEU A 202 -2.40 -19.85 10.59
N ASN A 203 -1.28 -20.59 10.55
CA ASN A 203 -0.85 -21.45 11.65
C ASN A 203 0.18 -20.80 12.59
N GLN A 204 0.65 -19.58 12.26
CA GLN A 204 1.63 -18.91 13.10
C GLN A 204 1.06 -18.49 14.45
N SER A 205 1.87 -18.65 15.50
CA SER A 205 1.62 -18.03 16.81
C SER A 205 1.93 -16.53 16.74
N SER A 206 1.24 -15.75 17.53
CA SER A 206 1.45 -14.29 17.58
C SER A 206 1.00 -13.73 18.92
N LYS A 207 1.68 -12.69 19.38
CA LYS A 207 1.30 -11.96 20.60
C LYS A 207 -0.10 -11.37 20.54
N ILE A 208 -0.58 -11.00 19.36
CA ILE A 208 -1.93 -10.46 19.16
C ILE A 208 -3.01 -11.51 19.49
N LEU A 209 -2.67 -12.79 19.50
CA LEU A 209 -3.59 -13.88 19.81
C LEU A 209 -3.68 -14.16 21.32
N ASP A 210 -2.84 -13.53 22.15
CA ASP A 210 -2.87 -13.67 23.58
C ASP A 210 -4.00 -12.81 24.18
N SER A 211 -4.73 -13.35 25.12
CA SER A 211 -5.77 -12.59 25.84
C SER A 211 -5.21 -11.41 26.64
N SER A 212 -3.92 -11.44 26.96
CA SER A 212 -3.17 -10.37 27.62
C SER A 212 -2.71 -9.25 26.70
N PHE A 213 -2.93 -9.36 25.39
CA PHE A 213 -2.58 -8.29 24.46
C PHE A 213 -3.36 -7.01 24.78
N ASP A 214 -2.65 -5.90 25.04
CA ASP A 214 -3.19 -4.67 25.65
C ASP A 214 -3.09 -3.43 24.74
N GLN A 215 -2.72 -3.60 23.46
CA GLN A 215 -2.65 -2.48 22.52
C GLN A 215 -3.93 -2.38 21.68
N GLN A 216 -4.47 -1.16 21.57
CA GLN A 216 -5.68 -0.91 20.78
C GLN A 216 -5.36 -1.06 19.29
N ILE A 217 -6.00 -2.05 18.65
CA ILE A 217 -5.88 -2.28 17.20
C ILE A 217 -7.26 -2.53 16.61
N ASP A 218 -7.59 -1.80 15.55
CA ASP A 218 -8.80 -1.97 14.77
C ASP A 218 -8.43 -2.70 13.45
N ILE A 219 -9.09 -3.82 13.18
CA ILE A 219 -8.77 -4.71 12.07
C ILE A 219 -10.03 -4.90 11.23
N TYR A 220 -9.94 -4.56 9.95
CA TYR A 220 -10.95 -4.88 8.96
C TYR A 220 -10.38 -5.92 7.98
N ILE A 221 -11.14 -6.98 7.75
CA ILE A 221 -10.82 -8.03 6.79
C ILE A 221 -11.99 -8.13 5.82
N GLY A 222 -11.77 -7.69 4.57
CA GLY A 222 -12.74 -7.77 3.48
C GLY A 222 -12.39 -8.88 2.50
N VAL A 223 -13.39 -9.58 1.95
CA VAL A 223 -13.20 -10.57 0.88
C VAL A 223 -14.40 -10.60 -0.05
N GLY A 224 -14.15 -10.68 -1.35
CA GLY A 224 -15.18 -10.83 -2.38
C GLY A 224 -15.60 -12.29 -2.59
N LYS A 225 -16.40 -12.52 -3.62
CA LYS A 225 -16.72 -13.86 -4.13
C LYS A 225 -15.60 -14.28 -5.09
N GLU A 226 -14.61 -15.00 -4.58
CA GLU A 226 -13.38 -15.31 -5.32
C GLU A 226 -13.16 -16.81 -5.55
N GLY A 227 -13.63 -17.65 -4.62
CA GLY A 227 -13.56 -19.11 -4.74
C GLY A 227 -12.15 -19.67 -4.54
N LEU A 228 -11.75 -20.58 -5.42
CA LEU A 228 -10.48 -21.28 -5.31
C LEU A 228 -9.29 -20.36 -5.59
N ALA A 229 -8.33 -20.38 -4.68
CA ALA A 229 -7.06 -19.69 -4.83
C ALA A 229 -6.20 -20.30 -5.94
N PRO A 230 -5.29 -19.53 -6.58
CA PRO A 230 -4.42 -20.00 -7.65
C PRO A 230 -3.24 -20.83 -7.09
N THR A 231 -3.55 -21.98 -6.48
CA THR A 231 -2.58 -22.89 -5.85
C THR A 231 -2.97 -24.34 -6.12
N LYS A 232 -2.00 -25.27 -6.10
CA LYS A 232 -2.25 -26.70 -6.31
C LYS A 232 -3.08 -27.35 -5.20
N LEU A 233 -2.85 -26.94 -3.96
CA LEU A 233 -3.62 -27.40 -2.81
C LEU A 233 -4.89 -26.56 -2.70
N PRO A 234 -6.08 -27.17 -2.83
CA PRO A 234 -7.32 -26.41 -2.85
C PRO A 234 -7.50 -25.58 -1.59
N ARG A 235 -7.55 -24.27 -1.76
CA ARG A 235 -7.89 -23.29 -0.71
C ARG A 235 -8.92 -22.31 -1.27
N VAL A 236 -9.84 -21.89 -0.43
CA VAL A 236 -10.91 -20.94 -0.79
C VAL A 236 -10.62 -19.61 -0.13
N MET A 237 -10.51 -18.56 -0.91
CA MET A 237 -10.12 -17.22 -0.45
C MET A 237 -11.01 -16.71 0.68
N GLU A 238 -12.33 -16.88 0.54
CA GLU A 238 -13.33 -16.44 1.54
C GLU A 238 -13.20 -17.21 2.86
N VAL A 239 -12.88 -18.50 2.76
CA VAL A 239 -12.68 -19.36 3.93
C VAL A 239 -11.43 -18.94 4.69
N ASP A 240 -10.32 -18.74 3.98
CA ASP A 240 -9.06 -18.32 4.61
C ASP A 240 -9.16 -16.95 5.28
N ALA A 241 -9.80 -15.97 4.63
CA ALA A 241 -10.04 -14.66 5.20
C ALA A 241 -10.92 -14.72 6.46
N LYS A 242 -11.97 -15.56 6.45
CA LYS A 242 -12.83 -15.79 7.63
C LYS A 242 -12.06 -16.48 8.76
N LEU A 243 -11.26 -17.50 8.45
CA LEU A 243 -10.42 -18.18 9.44
C LEU A 243 -9.45 -17.21 10.13
N LEU A 244 -8.83 -16.29 9.40
CA LEU A 244 -8.00 -15.24 9.99
C LEU A 244 -8.80 -14.38 10.98
N ALA A 245 -9.97 -13.91 10.57
CA ALA A 245 -10.82 -13.08 11.44
C ALA A 245 -11.24 -13.83 12.72
N GLU A 246 -11.66 -15.08 12.60
CA GLU A 246 -12.06 -15.92 13.73
C GLU A 246 -10.87 -16.22 14.65
N LYS A 247 -9.69 -16.49 14.09
CA LYS A 247 -8.47 -16.71 14.86
C LYS A 247 -8.12 -15.50 15.73
N ILE A 248 -8.21 -14.28 15.18
CA ILE A 248 -7.92 -13.07 15.95
C ILE A 248 -9.00 -12.81 17.01
N LYS A 249 -10.28 -12.98 16.67
CA LYS A 249 -11.39 -12.86 17.62
C LYS A 249 -11.30 -13.84 18.79
N ALA A 250 -10.73 -15.02 18.56
CA ALA A 250 -10.57 -16.05 19.59
C ALA A 250 -9.60 -15.63 20.73
N SER A 251 -8.75 -14.63 20.52
CA SER A 251 -7.88 -14.06 21.56
C SER A 251 -8.68 -13.47 22.74
N LYS A 252 -9.91 -13.01 22.48
CA LYS A 252 -10.80 -12.34 23.45
C LYS A 252 -10.18 -11.09 24.09
N SER A 253 -9.12 -10.52 23.52
CA SER A 253 -8.59 -9.25 24.00
C SER A 253 -9.60 -8.12 23.75
N LYS A 254 -9.92 -7.35 24.79
CA LYS A 254 -10.81 -6.17 24.70
C LYS A 254 -10.23 -5.01 23.89
N TYR A 255 -8.96 -5.07 23.58
CA TYR A 255 -8.24 -4.05 22.82
C TYR A 255 -8.26 -4.29 21.30
N LEU A 256 -8.78 -5.43 20.87
CA LEU A 256 -8.90 -5.77 19.46
C LEU A 256 -10.34 -5.61 18.99
N LYS A 257 -10.53 -4.80 17.96
CA LYS A 257 -11.80 -4.74 17.23
C LYS A 257 -11.59 -5.38 15.86
N VAL A 258 -12.32 -6.45 15.58
CA VAL A 258 -12.17 -7.23 14.35
C VAL A 258 -13.49 -7.25 13.60
N PHE A 259 -13.47 -6.70 12.39
CA PHE A 259 -14.58 -6.68 11.45
C PHE A 259 -14.26 -7.62 10.28
N PHE A 260 -15.17 -8.53 9.99
CA PHE A 260 -15.09 -9.38 8.79
C PHE A 260 -16.25 -9.02 7.88
N ASP A 261 -15.96 -8.74 6.63
CA ASP A 261 -16.93 -8.29 5.64
C ASP A 261 -16.81 -9.16 4.37
N TYR A 262 -17.87 -9.90 4.06
CA TYR A 262 -18.00 -10.66 2.83
C TYR A 262 -18.84 -9.89 1.83
N LEU A 263 -18.26 -9.57 0.68
CA LEU A 263 -18.84 -8.74 -0.37
C LEU A 263 -19.18 -9.61 -1.60
N PRO A 264 -20.32 -10.31 -1.62
CA PRO A 264 -20.64 -11.29 -2.66
C PRO A 264 -20.86 -10.67 -4.06
N GLN A 265 -21.02 -9.34 -4.14
CA GLN A 265 -21.15 -8.60 -5.39
C GLN A 265 -19.81 -8.22 -6.01
N GLU A 266 -18.73 -8.36 -5.23
CA GLU A 266 -17.38 -8.05 -5.63
C GLU A 266 -16.57 -9.32 -5.90
N ASN A 267 -15.58 -9.20 -6.77
CA ASN A 267 -14.57 -10.23 -7.02
C ASN A 267 -13.17 -9.68 -6.67
N HIS A 268 -12.12 -10.47 -6.89
CA HIS A 268 -10.75 -10.10 -6.56
C HIS A 268 -10.30 -8.77 -7.19
N ALA A 269 -10.77 -8.44 -8.39
CA ALA A 269 -10.37 -7.24 -9.11
C ALA A 269 -11.16 -5.99 -8.69
N THR A 270 -12.40 -6.14 -8.22
CA THR A 270 -13.30 -5.01 -7.97
C THR A 270 -13.46 -4.64 -6.51
N ILE A 271 -13.05 -5.52 -5.60
CA ILE A 271 -13.36 -5.40 -4.17
C ILE A 271 -12.68 -4.21 -3.46
N MET A 272 -11.52 -3.76 -3.93
CA MET A 272 -10.69 -2.78 -3.22
C MET A 272 -11.48 -1.53 -2.81
N HIS A 273 -12.15 -0.90 -3.76
CA HIS A 273 -12.89 0.33 -3.53
C HIS A 273 -13.98 0.18 -2.46
N GLN A 274 -14.85 -0.81 -2.62
CA GLN A 274 -15.98 -1.01 -1.71
C GLN A 274 -15.52 -1.45 -0.30
N SER A 275 -14.49 -2.30 -0.22
CA SER A 275 -13.90 -2.70 1.06
C SER A 275 -13.31 -1.54 1.83
N VAL A 276 -12.53 -0.67 1.17
CA VAL A 276 -11.96 0.50 1.84
C VAL A 276 -13.06 1.45 2.31
N PHE A 277 -14.09 1.67 1.49
CA PHE A 277 -15.22 2.50 1.89
C PHE A 277 -15.97 1.94 3.11
N ASN A 278 -16.20 0.62 3.16
CA ASN A 278 -16.82 -0.06 4.30
C ASN A 278 -15.92 -0.02 5.54
N ALA A 279 -14.62 -0.27 5.36
CA ALA A 279 -13.63 -0.22 6.43
C ALA A 279 -13.64 1.15 7.13
N PHE A 280 -13.67 2.23 6.36
CA PHE A 280 -13.70 3.59 6.90
C PHE A 280 -14.90 3.82 7.84
N LYS A 281 -16.06 3.29 7.52
CA LYS A 281 -17.26 3.38 8.37
C LYS A 281 -17.12 2.60 9.69
N LEU A 282 -16.34 1.53 9.69
CA LEU A 282 -16.26 0.60 10.81
C LEU A 282 -15.11 0.89 11.76
N ILE A 283 -13.93 1.29 11.22
CA ILE A 283 -12.70 1.44 12.00
C ILE A 283 -12.36 2.89 12.37
N TYR A 284 -13.00 3.88 11.70
CA TYR A 284 -12.87 5.28 12.09
C TYR A 284 -14.16 5.72 12.80
N THR A 285 -14.22 5.48 14.10
CA THR A 285 -15.32 6.00 14.91
C THR A 285 -15.04 7.48 15.22
N ILE A 286 -15.63 8.36 14.45
CA ILE A 286 -15.64 9.77 14.83
C ILE A 286 -16.76 9.93 15.84
N THR A 287 -16.43 10.25 17.09
CA THR A 287 -17.40 10.70 18.09
C THR A 287 -18.11 11.92 17.49
N LYS A 288 -19.39 11.79 17.19
CA LYS A 288 -20.23 12.95 16.88
C LYS A 288 -20.30 13.78 18.15
N GLU A 289 -19.60 14.89 18.19
CA GLU A 289 -19.81 15.95 19.16
C GLU A 289 -21.18 16.60 18.96
#